data_da5306227206fbd8846454cdf299c024
#
_entry.id   da5306227206fbd8846454cdf299c024
#
_cell.length_a   1.000
_cell.length_b   1.000
_cell.length_c   1.000
_cell.angle_alpha   90.00
_cell.angle_beta   90.00
_cell.angle_gamma   90.00
#
_symmetry.space_group_name_H-M   'P 1'
#
loop_
_entity.id
_entity.type
_entity.pdbx_description
1 polymer ?
#
loop_
_entity_poly.entity_id
_entity_poly.type
_entity_poly.pdbx_seq_one_letter_code
_entity_poly.pdbx_strand_id
1 'polypeptide(L)'
;MTTIEAPAFRVIDADTHMTEVHDLWTSRAPAAYRDRVPHVVKNDDGIAQWVIDGEVLSRAGGGGVLARDGSKASARKGLFEFTIDDIHRGAHDPKARLEMMDQVGIWAEVLYPNLIGLGGQVISKAVDDADLRLNLLRIYNDHMSDIQIESGNRLLPMGVLPSWDVQACVTEAERLAALGCRGVNITSDPQDQGAPDLGSTAWDPLWEVCSALGLPIHFHIGASLTTMTYYGTYPWPSQQEDAALAIGGTLLFVGNARVV
;
A
#
# COMPACT_ATOMS: atom_id res chain seq x y z
N MET A 1 -5.44 9.98 -36.82
CA MET A 1 -4.93 10.08 -35.44
C MET A 1 -5.34 11.44 -34.93
N THR A 2 -6.28 11.49 -33.99
CA THR A 2 -6.69 12.73 -33.34
C THR A 2 -5.61 13.06 -32.32
N THR A 3 -4.85 14.09 -32.52
CA THR A 3 -3.95 14.64 -31.49
C THR A 3 -4.83 15.18 -30.39
N ILE A 4 -4.83 14.50 -29.26
CA ILE A 4 -5.40 15.04 -28.04
C ILE A 4 -4.46 16.17 -27.61
N GLU A 5 -4.92 17.42 -27.69
CA GLU A 5 -4.19 18.54 -27.10
C GLU A 5 -3.99 18.26 -25.62
N ALA A 6 -2.76 18.45 -25.13
CA ALA A 6 -2.46 18.29 -23.72
C ALA A 6 -3.44 19.13 -22.88
N PRO A 7 -4.06 18.60 -21.83
CA PRO A 7 -5.02 19.35 -21.05
C PRO A 7 -4.38 20.61 -20.47
N ALA A 8 -5.16 21.69 -20.40
CA ALA A 8 -4.73 22.97 -19.83
C ALA A 8 -4.34 22.89 -18.34
N PHE A 9 -4.62 21.75 -17.69
CA PHE A 9 -4.30 21.45 -16.29
C PHE A 9 -3.67 20.05 -16.18
N ARG A 10 -2.87 19.85 -15.14
CA ARG A 10 -2.27 18.57 -14.82
C ARG A 10 -3.27 17.68 -14.11
N VAL A 11 -3.48 16.49 -14.63
CA VAL A 11 -4.33 15.46 -13.99
C VAL A 11 -3.45 14.59 -13.11
N ILE A 12 -3.83 14.44 -11.85
CA ILE A 12 -3.21 13.52 -10.88
C ILE A 12 -4.26 12.47 -10.55
N ASP A 13 -3.91 11.20 -10.74
CA ASP A 13 -4.69 10.09 -10.20
C ASP A 13 -4.25 9.82 -8.76
N ALA A 14 -5.16 9.98 -7.82
CA ALA A 14 -4.85 9.96 -6.39
C ALA A 14 -5.06 8.59 -5.72
N ASP A 15 -5.50 7.58 -6.50
CA ASP A 15 -5.78 6.24 -5.97
C ASP A 15 -5.45 5.17 -7.01
N THR A 16 -4.18 4.79 -7.05
CA THR A 16 -3.69 3.76 -7.96
C THR A 16 -2.81 2.74 -7.26
N HIS A 17 -2.56 1.62 -7.93
CA HIS A 17 -1.76 0.53 -7.40
C HIS A 17 -0.74 0.06 -8.43
N MET A 18 0.41 -0.41 -7.93
CA MET A 18 1.33 -1.23 -8.73
C MET A 18 1.39 -2.63 -8.15
N THR A 19 1.27 -3.63 -9.04
CA THR A 19 1.42 -5.03 -8.65
C THR A 19 2.87 -5.31 -8.31
N GLU A 20 3.11 -5.86 -7.14
CA GLU A 20 4.43 -6.26 -6.68
C GLU A 20 5.00 -7.37 -7.56
N VAL A 21 6.20 -7.14 -8.10
CA VAL A 21 6.91 -8.14 -8.91
C VAL A 21 7.40 -9.28 -8.01
N HIS A 22 7.48 -10.50 -8.58
CA HIS A 22 7.70 -11.73 -7.82
C HIS A 22 9.02 -11.77 -7.04
N ASP A 23 10.02 -11.03 -7.49
CA ASP A 23 11.36 -10.96 -6.89
C ASP A 23 11.63 -9.68 -6.08
N LEU A 24 10.61 -8.84 -5.85
CA LEU A 24 10.76 -7.56 -5.13
C LEU A 24 11.54 -7.74 -3.82
N TRP A 25 11.11 -8.70 -2.99
CA TRP A 25 11.76 -8.94 -1.69
C TRP A 25 12.99 -9.82 -1.81
N THR A 26 12.94 -10.89 -2.58
CA THR A 26 14.05 -11.87 -2.68
C THR A 26 15.30 -11.28 -3.29
N SER A 27 15.17 -10.31 -4.20
CA SER A 27 16.29 -9.59 -4.82
C SER A 27 16.99 -8.62 -3.85
N ARG A 28 16.30 -8.15 -2.81
CA ARG A 28 16.75 -7.10 -1.88
C ARG A 28 17.00 -7.61 -0.46
N ALA A 29 16.50 -8.78 -0.12
CA ALA A 29 16.59 -9.31 1.23
C ALA A 29 18.01 -9.61 1.67
N PRO A 30 18.38 -9.25 2.93
CA PRO A 30 19.57 -9.77 3.55
C PRO A 30 19.62 -11.31 3.54
N ALA A 31 20.79 -11.90 3.45
CA ALA A 31 20.96 -13.36 3.36
C ALA A 31 20.21 -14.11 4.48
N ALA A 32 20.19 -13.56 5.69
CA ALA A 32 19.53 -14.15 6.85
C ALA A 32 18.00 -14.29 6.71
N TYR A 33 17.37 -13.48 5.85
CA TYR A 33 15.92 -13.45 5.68
C TYR A 33 15.43 -13.92 4.30
N ARG A 34 16.36 -14.25 3.39
CA ARG A 34 16.02 -14.51 1.97
C ARG A 34 14.96 -15.58 1.77
N ASP A 35 14.98 -16.63 2.58
CA ASP A 35 14.02 -17.74 2.48
C ASP A 35 12.72 -17.47 3.25
N ARG A 36 12.66 -16.36 4.01
CA ARG A 36 11.52 -15.99 4.84
C ARG A 36 10.72 -14.80 4.28
N VAL A 37 11.32 -14.03 3.37
CA VAL A 37 10.64 -12.89 2.72
C VAL A 37 9.58 -13.37 1.74
N PRO A 38 8.60 -12.51 1.34
CA PRO A 38 7.63 -12.86 0.31
C PRO A 38 8.30 -13.34 -0.97
N HIS A 39 7.90 -14.50 -1.43
CA HIS A 39 8.32 -15.10 -2.70
C HIS A 39 7.19 -15.93 -3.30
N VAL A 40 7.29 -16.22 -4.59
CA VAL A 40 6.24 -16.95 -5.30
C VAL A 40 6.65 -18.40 -5.50
N VAL A 41 5.78 -19.31 -5.09
CA VAL A 41 5.89 -20.74 -5.33
C VAL A 41 4.68 -21.25 -6.10
N LYS A 42 4.82 -22.36 -6.82
CA LYS A 42 3.69 -23.05 -7.43
C LYS A 42 3.25 -24.20 -6.53
N ASN A 43 1.95 -24.30 -6.27
CA ASN A 43 1.38 -25.46 -5.58
C ASN A 43 1.29 -26.67 -6.51
N ASP A 44 0.76 -27.79 -6.01
CA ASP A 44 0.63 -29.05 -6.74
C ASP A 44 -0.25 -28.93 -8.01
N ASP A 45 -1.19 -27.97 -8.02
CA ASP A 45 -2.05 -27.68 -9.18
C ASP A 45 -1.38 -26.70 -10.17
N GLY A 46 -0.13 -26.29 -9.92
CA GLY A 46 0.60 -25.32 -10.73
C GLY A 46 0.19 -23.87 -10.53
N ILE A 47 -0.63 -23.58 -9.52
CA ILE A 47 -1.10 -22.22 -9.19
C ILE A 47 0.00 -21.48 -8.44
N ALA A 48 0.40 -20.32 -8.95
CA ALA A 48 1.37 -19.45 -8.28
C ALA A 48 0.77 -18.83 -7.00
N GLN A 49 1.50 -18.90 -5.90
CA GLN A 49 1.09 -18.42 -4.59
C GLN A 49 2.22 -17.62 -3.95
N TRP A 50 1.86 -16.53 -3.30
CA TRP A 50 2.75 -15.81 -2.40
C TRP A 50 2.91 -16.58 -1.09
N VAL A 51 4.15 -16.81 -0.71
CA VAL A 51 4.53 -17.41 0.58
C VAL A 51 5.38 -16.43 1.34
N ILE A 52 5.16 -16.32 2.64
CA ILE A 52 5.92 -15.50 3.57
C ILE A 52 6.17 -16.30 4.85
N ASP A 53 7.40 -16.35 5.31
CA ASP A 53 7.82 -17.06 6.52
C ASP A 53 7.32 -18.52 6.59
N GLY A 54 7.24 -19.18 5.44
CA GLY A 54 6.74 -20.56 5.30
C GLY A 54 5.23 -20.70 5.15
N GLU A 55 4.46 -19.63 5.31
CA GLU A 55 3.00 -19.66 5.24
C GLU A 55 2.48 -19.12 3.91
N VAL A 56 1.43 -19.76 3.37
CA VAL A 56 0.76 -19.29 2.14
C VAL A 56 -0.09 -18.06 2.47
N LEU A 57 0.27 -16.93 1.86
CA LEU A 57 -0.43 -15.67 2.07
C LEU A 57 -1.65 -15.53 1.15
N SER A 58 -1.45 -15.72 -0.14
CA SER A 58 -2.49 -15.56 -1.17
C SER A 58 -2.06 -16.18 -2.49
N ARG A 59 -2.98 -16.26 -3.44
CA ARG A 59 -2.64 -16.49 -4.85
C ARG A 59 -1.78 -15.31 -5.36
N ALA A 60 -0.74 -15.61 -6.13
CA ALA A 60 0.04 -14.59 -6.83
C ALA A 60 -0.74 -14.14 -8.08
N GLY A 61 -1.71 -13.25 -7.85
CA GLY A 61 -2.55 -12.67 -8.89
C GLY A 61 -1.92 -11.44 -9.53
N GLY A 62 -2.49 -11.01 -10.63
CA GLY A 62 -2.04 -9.82 -11.36
C GLY A 62 -2.46 -8.50 -10.72
N GLY A 63 -3.47 -8.50 -9.84
CA GLY A 63 -3.94 -7.29 -9.15
C GLY A 63 -4.50 -6.19 -10.05
N GLY A 64 -4.84 -6.50 -11.31
CA GLY A 64 -5.29 -5.51 -12.28
C GLY A 64 -6.44 -6.00 -13.16
N VAL A 65 -7.31 -5.08 -13.57
CA VAL A 65 -8.45 -5.37 -14.45
C VAL A 65 -8.15 -5.12 -15.94
N LEU A 66 -7.00 -4.54 -16.25
CA LEU A 66 -6.56 -4.30 -17.61
C LEU A 66 -5.71 -5.49 -18.09
N ALA A 67 -6.21 -6.21 -19.08
CA ALA A 67 -5.50 -7.35 -19.67
C ALA A 67 -4.28 -6.90 -20.46
N ARG A 68 -3.38 -7.84 -20.78
CA ARG A 68 -2.14 -7.59 -21.54
C ARG A 68 -2.36 -6.87 -22.86
N ASP A 69 -3.46 -7.15 -23.55
CA ASP A 69 -3.83 -6.53 -24.83
C ASP A 69 -4.50 -5.15 -24.68
N GLY A 70 -4.64 -4.64 -23.46
CA GLY A 70 -5.32 -3.39 -23.18
C GLY A 70 -6.84 -3.48 -23.05
N SER A 71 -7.42 -4.67 -23.20
CA SER A 71 -8.86 -4.87 -22.98
C SER A 71 -9.20 -4.90 -21.49
N LYS A 72 -10.40 -4.44 -21.12
CA LYS A 72 -10.86 -4.47 -19.73
C LYS A 72 -11.52 -5.80 -19.40
N ALA A 73 -11.00 -6.48 -18.39
CA ALA A 73 -11.63 -7.66 -17.81
C ALA A 73 -12.67 -7.28 -16.75
N SER A 74 -13.52 -8.22 -16.34
CA SER A 74 -14.34 -8.05 -15.14
C SER A 74 -13.45 -7.98 -13.91
N ALA A 75 -13.88 -7.24 -12.88
CA ALA A 75 -13.13 -7.11 -11.63
C ALA A 75 -12.79 -8.48 -11.02
N ARG A 76 -13.75 -9.43 -11.02
CA ARG A 76 -13.52 -10.79 -10.54
C ARG A 76 -12.36 -11.45 -11.29
N LYS A 77 -12.38 -11.41 -12.62
CA LYS A 77 -11.35 -12.07 -13.47
C LYS A 77 -10.00 -11.38 -13.26
N GLY A 78 -9.95 -10.05 -13.34
CA GLY A 78 -8.72 -9.29 -13.25
C GLY A 78 -8.04 -9.39 -11.89
N LEU A 79 -8.81 -9.28 -10.80
CA LEU A 79 -8.24 -9.27 -9.44
C LEU A 79 -7.91 -10.66 -8.90
N PHE A 80 -8.68 -11.71 -9.29
CA PHE A 80 -8.58 -13.02 -8.65
C PHE A 80 -8.11 -14.16 -9.56
N GLU A 81 -8.22 -14.02 -10.88
CA GLU A 81 -7.88 -15.10 -11.81
C GLU A 81 -6.64 -14.80 -12.65
N PHE A 82 -6.39 -13.55 -13.02
CA PHE A 82 -5.21 -13.16 -13.79
C PHE A 82 -3.92 -13.39 -13.00
N THR A 83 -2.88 -13.79 -13.71
CA THR A 83 -1.49 -13.77 -13.25
C THR A 83 -0.83 -12.46 -13.67
N ILE A 84 0.40 -12.22 -13.20
CA ILE A 84 1.19 -11.06 -13.62
C ILE A 84 1.42 -11.03 -15.15
N ASP A 85 1.42 -12.20 -15.78
CA ASP A 85 1.60 -12.33 -17.22
C ASP A 85 0.34 -12.01 -18.03
N ASP A 86 -0.82 -12.01 -17.40
CA ASP A 86 -2.13 -11.76 -18.05
C ASP A 86 -2.51 -10.28 -18.03
N ILE A 87 -1.91 -9.48 -17.14
CA ILE A 87 -2.23 -8.06 -16.97
C ILE A 87 -1.40 -7.16 -17.88
N HIS A 88 -1.87 -5.94 -18.08
CA HIS A 88 -1.13 -4.92 -18.81
C HIS A 88 0.19 -4.61 -18.12
N ARG A 89 1.28 -4.46 -18.88
CA ARG A 89 2.61 -4.21 -18.34
C ARG A 89 2.67 -2.99 -17.41
N GLY A 90 1.92 -1.94 -17.70
CA GLY A 90 1.82 -0.77 -16.84
C GLY A 90 1.31 -1.05 -15.42
N ALA A 91 0.78 -2.25 -15.13
CA ALA A 91 0.39 -2.63 -13.79
C ALA A 91 1.60 -2.97 -12.87
N HIS A 92 2.75 -3.34 -13.44
CA HIS A 92 3.92 -3.80 -12.68
C HIS A 92 5.28 -3.28 -13.20
N ASP A 93 5.32 -2.65 -14.38
CA ASP A 93 6.52 -2.07 -15.00
C ASP A 93 6.40 -0.54 -14.99
N PRO A 94 7.25 0.19 -14.23
CA PRO A 94 7.16 1.65 -14.11
C PRO A 94 7.31 2.38 -15.44
N LYS A 95 8.13 1.89 -16.36
CA LYS A 95 8.30 2.52 -17.69
C LYS A 95 7.05 2.38 -18.54
N ALA A 96 6.48 1.16 -18.60
CA ALA A 96 5.23 0.94 -19.30
C ALA A 96 4.06 1.71 -18.65
N ARG A 97 4.10 1.92 -17.33
CA ARG A 97 3.13 2.77 -16.62
C ARG A 97 3.22 4.22 -17.08
N LEU A 98 4.41 4.79 -17.14
CA LEU A 98 4.63 6.16 -17.61
C LEU A 98 4.16 6.34 -19.07
N GLU A 99 4.45 5.38 -19.94
CA GLU A 99 3.97 5.39 -21.34
C GLU A 99 2.43 5.37 -21.40
N MET A 100 1.77 4.57 -20.56
CA MET A 100 0.31 4.53 -20.47
C MET A 100 -0.26 5.85 -19.94
N MET A 101 0.33 6.42 -18.90
CA MET A 101 -0.07 7.72 -18.35
C MET A 101 0.00 8.83 -19.40
N ASP A 102 1.06 8.86 -20.20
CA ASP A 102 1.20 9.82 -21.30
C ASP A 102 0.12 9.66 -22.37
N GLN A 103 -0.27 8.41 -22.66
CA GLN A 103 -1.34 8.12 -23.65
C GLN A 103 -2.71 8.58 -23.18
N VAL A 104 -3.00 8.49 -21.85
CA VAL A 104 -4.30 8.85 -21.30
C VAL A 104 -4.34 10.26 -20.68
N GLY A 105 -3.21 10.98 -20.68
CA GLY A 105 -3.12 12.36 -20.21
C GLY A 105 -2.99 12.51 -18.69
N ILE A 106 -2.56 11.47 -17.96
CA ILE A 106 -2.27 11.53 -16.53
C ILE A 106 -0.84 12.05 -16.33
N TRP A 107 -0.70 13.11 -15.53
CA TRP A 107 0.60 13.71 -15.24
C TRP A 107 1.34 12.98 -14.12
N ALA A 108 0.66 12.59 -13.05
CA ALA A 108 1.24 11.85 -11.93
C ALA A 108 0.21 10.94 -11.29
N GLU A 109 0.68 9.92 -10.57
CA GLU A 109 -0.16 8.97 -9.84
C GLU A 109 0.33 8.83 -8.40
N VAL A 110 -0.61 8.73 -7.46
CA VAL A 110 -0.35 8.30 -6.07
C VAL A 110 -0.51 6.80 -6.01
N LEU A 111 0.51 6.11 -5.49
CA LEU A 111 0.57 4.64 -5.49
C LEU A 111 0.42 4.06 -4.09
N TYR A 112 -0.38 3.02 -3.99
CA TYR A 112 -0.59 2.24 -2.77
C TYR A 112 -0.17 0.78 -2.96
N PRO A 113 0.14 0.05 -1.88
CA PRO A 113 0.50 -1.36 -1.94
C PRO A 113 -0.70 -2.26 -2.23
N ASN A 114 -0.43 -3.51 -2.65
CA ASN A 114 -1.43 -4.58 -2.74
C ASN A 114 -1.11 -5.70 -1.74
N LEU A 115 0.01 -6.42 -1.96
CA LEU A 115 0.32 -7.67 -1.25
C LEU A 115 0.48 -7.49 0.26
N ILE A 116 1.18 -6.45 0.67
CA ILE A 116 1.45 -6.20 2.09
C ILE A 116 0.24 -5.65 2.85
N GLY A 117 -0.88 -5.46 2.14
CA GLY A 117 -2.08 -4.80 2.64
C GLY A 117 -2.03 -3.29 2.43
N LEU A 118 -3.19 -2.70 2.23
CA LEU A 118 -3.36 -1.29 1.84
C LEU A 118 -2.85 -0.28 2.89
N GLY A 119 -2.54 -0.73 4.11
CA GLY A 119 -1.90 0.02 5.19
C GLY A 119 -0.83 -0.81 5.92
N GLY A 120 -0.28 -1.84 5.26
CA GLY A 120 0.73 -2.73 5.85
C GLY A 120 0.18 -3.79 6.80
N GLN A 121 -1.13 -3.85 7.00
CA GLN A 121 -1.79 -4.74 7.98
C GLN A 121 -1.60 -6.24 7.71
N VAL A 122 -1.35 -6.62 6.46
CA VAL A 122 -1.16 -8.04 6.09
C VAL A 122 0.17 -8.56 6.63
N ILE A 123 1.25 -7.77 6.53
CA ILE A 123 2.56 -8.16 7.08
C ILE A 123 2.46 -8.36 8.59
N SER A 124 1.82 -7.45 9.30
CA SER A 124 1.74 -7.52 10.76
C SER A 124 0.98 -8.75 11.25
N LYS A 125 0.03 -9.25 10.46
CA LYS A 125 -0.71 -10.46 10.75
C LYS A 125 0.04 -11.74 10.34
N ALA A 126 0.78 -11.69 9.24
CA ALA A 126 1.42 -12.88 8.67
C ALA A 126 2.78 -13.20 9.31
N VAL A 127 3.42 -12.27 9.98
CA VAL A 127 4.78 -12.41 10.51
C VAL A 127 4.85 -11.98 11.97
N ASP A 128 5.17 -12.91 12.85
CA ASP A 128 5.33 -12.64 14.29
C ASP A 128 6.69 -12.03 14.65
N ASP A 129 7.73 -12.36 13.89
CA ASP A 129 9.09 -11.84 14.07
C ASP A 129 9.15 -10.34 13.75
N ALA A 130 9.33 -9.51 14.78
CA ALA A 130 9.30 -8.06 14.67
C ALA A 130 10.40 -7.50 13.75
N ASP A 131 11.60 -8.09 13.78
CA ASP A 131 12.72 -7.67 12.94
C ASP A 131 12.46 -8.02 11.47
N LEU A 132 11.97 -9.22 11.21
CA LEU A 132 11.59 -9.62 9.86
C LEU A 132 10.48 -8.71 9.33
N ARG A 133 9.44 -8.47 10.10
CA ARG A 133 8.29 -7.62 9.77
C ARG A 133 8.73 -6.21 9.34
N LEU A 134 9.62 -5.59 10.14
CA LEU A 134 10.16 -4.27 9.82
C LEU A 134 11.05 -4.29 8.57
N ASN A 135 11.87 -5.32 8.40
CA ASN A 135 12.69 -5.48 7.20
C ASN A 135 11.85 -5.62 5.93
N LEU A 136 10.77 -6.41 5.98
CA LEU A 136 9.85 -6.59 4.84
C LEU A 136 9.24 -5.27 4.39
N LEU A 137 8.78 -4.48 5.35
CA LEU A 137 8.19 -3.17 5.09
C LEU A 137 9.23 -2.20 4.51
N ARG A 138 10.44 -2.17 5.04
CA ARG A 138 11.52 -1.32 4.54
C ARG A 138 11.97 -1.71 3.14
N ILE A 139 12.07 -3.00 2.83
CA ILE A 139 12.38 -3.46 1.47
C ILE A 139 11.33 -2.97 0.48
N TYR A 140 10.04 -3.04 0.84
CA TYR A 140 8.96 -2.49 0.01
C TYR A 140 9.12 -0.98 -0.17
N ASN A 141 9.28 -0.23 0.91
CA ASN A 141 9.42 1.22 0.87
C ASN A 141 10.63 1.68 0.05
N ASP A 142 11.77 1.00 0.17
CA ASP A 142 12.97 1.28 -0.60
C ASP A 142 12.75 1.04 -2.10
N HIS A 143 12.13 -0.09 -2.46
CA HIS A 143 11.78 -0.37 -3.84
C HIS A 143 10.85 0.69 -4.44
N MET A 144 9.83 1.09 -3.70
CA MET A 144 8.90 2.12 -4.15
C MET A 144 9.55 3.50 -4.24
N SER A 145 10.48 3.82 -3.35
CA SER A 145 11.27 5.06 -3.42
C SER A 145 12.16 5.10 -4.67
N ASP A 146 12.75 3.96 -5.05
CA ASP A 146 13.52 3.86 -6.31
C ASP A 146 12.60 4.13 -7.51
N ILE A 147 11.38 3.56 -7.54
CA ILE A 147 10.39 3.80 -8.59
C ILE A 147 10.02 5.31 -8.66
N GLN A 148 9.85 5.96 -7.52
CA GLN A 148 9.57 7.41 -7.51
C GLN A 148 10.70 8.20 -8.16
N ILE A 149 11.95 7.92 -7.80
CA ILE A 149 13.13 8.59 -8.35
C ILE A 149 13.25 8.32 -9.86
N GLU A 150 13.18 7.05 -10.26
CA GLU A 150 13.30 6.62 -11.66
C GLU A 150 12.19 7.18 -12.56
N SER A 151 10.99 7.39 -12.02
CA SER A 151 9.86 8.00 -12.73
C SER A 151 9.94 9.54 -12.86
N GLY A 152 10.97 10.17 -12.29
CA GLY A 152 11.07 11.62 -12.21
C GLY A 152 9.97 12.25 -11.34
N ASN A 153 9.55 11.58 -10.26
CA ASN A 153 8.45 11.98 -9.37
C ASN A 153 7.09 12.06 -10.08
N ARG A 154 6.84 11.22 -11.05
CA ARG A 154 5.51 11.04 -11.64
C ARG A 154 4.73 9.90 -11.01
N LEU A 155 5.41 8.90 -10.48
CA LEU A 155 4.86 7.84 -9.64
C LEU A 155 5.21 8.19 -8.19
N LEU A 156 4.20 8.41 -7.36
CA LEU A 156 4.32 8.93 -6.00
C LEU A 156 3.82 7.90 -4.99
N PRO A 157 4.63 6.89 -4.65
CA PRO A 157 4.22 5.90 -3.65
C PRO A 157 4.11 6.54 -2.28
N MET A 158 3.04 6.16 -1.57
CA MET A 158 2.89 6.49 -0.16
C MET A 158 3.65 5.47 0.67
N GLY A 159 4.66 5.93 1.41
CA GLY A 159 5.48 5.07 2.24
C GLY A 159 4.67 4.42 3.34
N VAL A 160 4.74 3.11 3.47
CA VAL A 160 3.95 2.37 4.47
C VAL A 160 4.62 2.45 5.83
N LEU A 161 3.85 2.78 6.87
CA LEU A 161 4.34 2.88 8.24
C LEU A 161 4.13 1.57 9.02
N PRO A 162 5.05 1.22 9.94
CA PRO A 162 4.93 0.05 10.80
C PRO A 162 3.93 0.28 11.94
N SER A 163 2.63 0.25 11.61
CA SER A 163 1.51 0.68 12.46
C SER A 163 1.35 -0.08 13.80
N TRP A 164 2.14 -1.11 14.02
CA TRP A 164 2.19 -1.88 15.27
C TRP A 164 3.08 -1.25 16.36
N ASP A 165 3.85 -0.19 16.01
CA ASP A 165 4.77 0.49 16.93
C ASP A 165 4.89 1.96 16.56
N VAL A 166 4.44 2.85 17.46
CA VAL A 166 4.44 4.30 17.24
C VAL A 166 5.85 4.86 17.02
N GLN A 167 6.83 4.40 17.81
CA GLN A 167 8.20 4.89 17.67
C GLN A 167 8.85 4.43 16.37
N ALA A 168 8.54 3.20 15.95
CA ALA A 168 8.96 2.71 14.64
C ALA A 168 8.31 3.52 13.50
N CYS A 169 7.04 3.94 13.65
CA CYS A 169 6.39 4.84 12.69
C CYS A 169 7.11 6.19 12.57
N VAL A 170 7.48 6.81 13.69
CA VAL A 170 8.24 8.08 13.70
C VAL A 170 9.57 7.93 12.97
N THR A 171 10.34 6.89 13.33
CA THR A 171 11.64 6.62 12.72
C THR A 171 11.53 6.34 11.23
N GLU A 172 10.49 5.60 10.82
CA GLU A 172 10.28 5.28 9.40
C GLU A 172 9.79 6.50 8.60
N ALA A 173 8.97 7.37 9.19
CA ALA A 173 8.53 8.62 8.56
C ALA A 173 9.74 9.55 8.28
N GLU A 174 10.64 9.71 9.25
CA GLU A 174 11.89 10.46 9.08
C GLU A 174 12.76 9.86 7.96
N ARG A 175 12.91 8.53 7.94
CA ARG A 175 13.66 7.82 6.92
C ARG A 175 13.07 8.01 5.53
N LEU A 176 11.75 7.89 5.39
CA LEU A 176 11.04 8.08 4.13
C LEU A 176 11.15 9.51 3.61
N ALA A 177 11.06 10.50 4.49
CA ALA A 177 11.30 11.90 4.12
C ALA A 177 12.73 12.10 3.58
N ALA A 178 13.73 11.49 4.23
CA ALA A 178 15.12 11.55 3.78
C ALA A 178 15.33 10.87 2.41
N LEU A 179 14.55 9.86 2.07
CA LEU A 179 14.50 9.23 0.74
C LEU A 179 13.74 10.05 -0.30
N GLY A 180 13.09 11.15 0.10
CA GLY A 180 12.31 12.03 -0.78
C GLY A 180 10.87 11.57 -1.02
N CYS A 181 10.36 10.64 -0.20
CA CYS A 181 8.96 10.22 -0.24
C CYS A 181 8.02 11.41 -0.02
N ARG A 182 6.88 11.43 -0.71
CA ARG A 182 5.95 12.58 -0.72
C ARG A 182 4.77 12.45 0.22
N GLY A 183 4.63 11.33 0.89
CA GLY A 183 3.59 11.07 1.88
C GLY A 183 3.75 9.70 2.48
N VAL A 184 2.99 9.43 3.52
CA VAL A 184 2.99 8.15 4.22
C VAL A 184 1.59 7.58 4.30
N ASN A 185 1.50 6.27 4.42
CA ASN A 185 0.26 5.52 4.48
C ASN A 185 0.24 4.66 5.74
N ILE A 186 -0.88 4.68 6.46
CA ILE A 186 -1.07 3.96 7.72
C ILE A 186 -2.45 3.32 7.76
N THR A 187 -2.62 2.25 8.55
CA THR A 187 -3.95 1.69 8.84
C THR A 187 -4.80 2.66 9.66
N SER A 188 -6.12 2.63 9.48
CA SER A 188 -7.07 3.35 10.35
C SER A 188 -7.24 2.67 11.72
N ASP A 189 -6.83 1.41 11.85
CA ASP A 189 -7.06 0.58 13.05
C ASP A 189 -5.76 -0.09 13.55
N PRO A 190 -4.77 0.71 14.01
CA PRO A 190 -3.51 0.18 14.51
C PRO A 190 -3.67 -0.69 15.78
N GLN A 191 -4.79 -0.54 16.51
CA GLN A 191 -5.14 -1.39 17.65
C GLN A 191 -5.31 -2.87 17.26
N ASP A 192 -5.67 -3.15 16.02
CA ASP A 192 -5.73 -4.52 15.48
C ASP A 192 -4.34 -5.18 15.41
N GLN A 193 -3.30 -4.37 15.53
CA GLN A 193 -1.89 -4.77 15.45
C GLN A 193 -1.17 -4.62 16.79
N GLY A 194 -1.92 -4.32 17.86
CA GLY A 194 -1.41 -4.19 19.24
C GLY A 194 -0.91 -2.80 19.62
N ALA A 195 -1.00 -1.80 18.72
CA ALA A 195 -0.70 -0.41 19.03
C ALA A 195 -1.92 0.29 19.67
N PRO A 196 -1.77 1.49 20.28
CA PRO A 196 -2.90 2.32 20.65
C PRO A 196 -3.77 2.67 19.43
N ASP A 197 -5.09 2.89 19.61
CA ASP A 197 -5.91 3.47 18.55
C ASP A 197 -5.52 4.91 18.22
N LEU A 198 -5.87 5.40 17.04
CA LEU A 198 -5.46 6.71 16.54
C LEU A 198 -6.02 7.91 17.35
N GLY A 199 -7.02 7.70 18.21
CA GLY A 199 -7.53 8.71 19.13
C GLY A 199 -6.64 8.92 20.34
N SER A 200 -5.64 8.06 20.56
CA SER A 200 -4.69 8.19 21.68
C SER A 200 -3.62 9.24 21.41
N THR A 201 -3.28 10.03 22.44
CA THR A 201 -2.15 10.96 22.39
C THR A 201 -0.79 10.27 22.22
N ALA A 202 -0.72 8.95 22.33
CA ALA A 202 0.48 8.20 22.02
C ALA A 202 0.96 8.41 20.57
N TRP A 203 0.06 8.81 19.66
CA TRP A 203 0.36 9.11 18.27
C TRP A 203 0.84 10.54 18.00
N ASP A 204 0.78 11.45 19.00
CA ASP A 204 1.20 12.84 18.84
C ASP A 204 2.62 12.95 18.24
N PRO A 205 3.64 12.15 18.66
CA PRO A 205 4.97 12.21 18.05
C PRO A 205 4.99 11.94 16.54
N LEU A 206 4.12 11.05 16.03
CA LEU A 206 3.99 10.80 14.60
C LEU A 206 3.35 11.99 13.88
N TRP A 207 2.30 12.57 14.46
CA TRP A 207 1.63 13.75 13.89
C TRP A 207 2.58 14.94 13.82
N GLU A 208 3.36 15.16 14.88
CA GLU A 208 4.35 16.24 14.96
C GLU A 208 5.45 16.08 13.91
N VAL A 209 6.06 14.88 13.77
CA VAL A 209 7.13 14.66 12.80
C VAL A 209 6.62 14.76 11.37
N CYS A 210 5.46 14.18 11.04
CA CYS A 210 4.87 14.29 9.71
C CYS A 210 4.53 15.73 9.36
N SER A 211 3.99 16.50 10.30
CA SER A 211 3.71 17.94 10.15
C SER A 211 4.99 18.72 9.90
N ALA A 212 6.04 18.49 10.70
CA ALA A 212 7.33 19.19 10.58
C ALA A 212 8.03 18.90 9.25
N LEU A 213 7.90 17.67 8.73
CA LEU A 213 8.49 17.24 7.47
C LEU A 213 7.59 17.52 6.24
N GLY A 214 6.36 17.99 6.44
CA GLY A 214 5.40 18.24 5.37
C GLY A 214 4.95 16.95 4.67
N LEU A 215 4.90 15.83 5.39
CA LEU A 215 4.43 14.53 4.91
C LEU A 215 2.92 14.39 5.16
N PRO A 216 2.06 14.43 4.14
CA PRO A 216 0.67 14.05 4.28
C PRO A 216 0.53 12.59 4.70
N ILE A 217 -0.43 12.33 5.58
CA ILE A 217 -0.75 11.00 6.07
C ILE A 217 -1.99 10.52 5.34
N HIS A 218 -1.87 9.36 4.70
CA HIS A 218 -2.93 8.74 3.93
C HIS A 218 -3.56 7.57 4.68
N PHE A 219 -4.86 7.41 4.51
CA PHE A 219 -5.64 6.26 4.97
C PHE A 219 -6.35 5.67 3.76
N HIS A 220 -5.91 4.52 3.31
CA HIS A 220 -6.55 3.84 2.19
C HIS A 220 -7.77 3.05 2.67
N ILE A 221 -8.85 3.05 1.88
CA ILE A 221 -10.00 2.17 2.14
C ILE A 221 -9.55 0.71 2.20
N GLY A 222 -10.03 -0.06 3.17
CA GLY A 222 -9.62 -1.45 3.35
C GLY A 222 -8.23 -1.64 3.99
N ALA A 223 -7.58 -0.58 4.46
CA ALA A 223 -6.30 -0.63 5.15
C ALA A 223 -6.39 -1.14 6.60
N SER A 224 -7.46 -1.82 6.96
CA SER A 224 -7.72 -2.35 8.29
C SER A 224 -8.16 -3.81 8.24
N LEU A 225 -7.83 -4.58 9.27
CA LEU A 225 -8.36 -5.92 9.45
C LEU A 225 -9.81 -5.92 9.93
N THR A 226 -10.22 -4.89 10.65
CA THR A 226 -11.55 -4.75 11.24
C THR A 226 -12.54 -4.11 10.28
N THR A 227 -12.14 -3.15 9.46
CA THR A 227 -13.03 -2.46 8.51
C THR A 227 -13.61 -3.37 7.44
N MET A 228 -13.01 -4.53 7.20
CA MET A 228 -13.59 -5.56 6.34
C MET A 228 -14.77 -6.30 6.99
N THR A 229 -14.96 -6.18 8.31
CA THR A 229 -16.06 -6.79 9.06
C THR A 229 -17.26 -5.88 9.28
N TYR A 230 -17.37 -4.88 8.50
CA TYR A 230 -18.54 -4.02 8.27
C TYR A 230 -19.18 -3.28 9.46
N TYR A 231 -19.43 -2.00 9.24
CA TYR A 231 -20.06 -1.05 10.15
C TYR A 231 -19.34 -0.88 11.46
N GLY A 232 -18.07 -0.55 11.32
CA GLY A 232 -17.22 0.07 12.30
C GLY A 232 -17.94 0.51 13.55
N THR A 233 -18.25 -0.44 14.33
CA THR A 233 -18.96 -0.22 15.57
C THR A 233 -17.97 0.08 16.67
N TYR A 234 -16.68 0.27 16.30
CA TYR A 234 -15.69 0.61 17.28
C TYR A 234 -15.29 2.07 17.12
N PRO A 235 -15.90 2.96 17.93
CA PRO A 235 -15.19 4.19 18.26
C PRO A 235 -13.82 3.78 18.80
N TRP A 236 -12.79 4.54 18.49
CA TRP A 236 -11.48 4.31 19.09
C TRP A 236 -11.62 4.16 20.61
N PRO A 237 -11.16 3.04 21.22
CA PRO A 237 -11.41 2.78 22.63
C PRO A 237 -10.92 3.90 23.56
N SER A 238 -9.84 4.60 23.21
CA SER A 238 -9.32 5.74 23.97
C SER A 238 -10.26 6.96 23.97
N GLN A 239 -11.26 7.00 23.09
CA GLN A 239 -12.15 8.14 22.89
C GLN A 239 -13.62 7.81 23.16
N GLN A 240 -13.92 6.70 23.82
CA GLN A 240 -15.29 6.28 24.08
C GLN A 240 -16.12 7.31 24.86
N GLU A 241 -15.46 8.15 25.65
CA GLU A 241 -16.12 9.20 26.44
C GLU A 241 -16.32 10.52 25.65
N ASP A 242 -15.67 10.68 24.48
CA ASP A 242 -15.78 11.88 23.65
C ASP A 242 -16.58 11.58 22.36
N ALA A 243 -17.87 11.96 22.38
CA ALA A 243 -18.77 11.71 21.25
C ALA A 243 -18.32 12.40 19.95
N ALA A 244 -17.58 13.52 20.02
CA ALA A 244 -17.12 14.23 18.83
C ALA A 244 -15.98 13.46 18.13
N LEU A 245 -15.09 12.85 18.91
CA LEU A 245 -13.97 12.03 18.39
C LEU A 245 -14.47 10.65 17.93
N ALA A 246 -15.45 10.07 18.62
CA ALA A 246 -16.14 8.87 18.15
C ALA A 246 -16.81 9.08 16.77
N ILE A 247 -17.40 10.26 16.56
CA ILE A 247 -17.94 10.66 15.23
C ILE A 247 -16.80 10.82 14.21
N GLY A 248 -15.65 11.36 14.61
CA GLY A 248 -14.47 11.50 13.74
C GLY A 248 -13.99 10.16 13.19
N GLY A 249 -13.83 9.16 14.05
CA GLY A 249 -13.49 7.78 13.63
C GLY A 249 -14.55 7.17 12.70
N THR A 250 -15.83 7.36 13.01
CA THR A 250 -16.91 6.89 12.16
C THR A 250 -16.93 7.60 10.81
N LEU A 251 -16.65 8.91 10.75
CA LEU A 251 -16.60 9.66 9.48
C LEU A 251 -15.40 9.26 8.64
N LEU A 252 -14.24 8.99 9.23
CA LEU A 252 -13.08 8.46 8.52
C LEU A 252 -13.42 7.12 7.86
N PHE A 253 -14.09 6.25 8.60
CA PHE A 253 -14.55 4.97 8.12
C PHE A 253 -15.62 5.09 7.02
N VAL A 254 -16.69 5.86 7.24
CA VAL A 254 -17.80 6.04 6.29
C VAL A 254 -17.35 6.85 5.06
N GLY A 255 -16.42 7.79 5.22
CA GLY A 255 -15.81 8.51 4.11
C GLY A 255 -15.10 7.55 3.16
N ASN A 256 -14.33 6.62 3.71
CA ASN A 256 -13.65 5.57 2.96
C ASN A 256 -14.60 4.54 2.32
N ALA A 257 -15.77 4.29 2.90
CA ALA A 257 -16.76 3.34 2.35
C ALA A 257 -17.59 3.91 1.19
N ARG A 258 -17.57 5.22 0.95
CA ARG A 258 -18.35 5.88 -0.10
C ARG A 258 -17.66 6.01 -1.45
N VAL A 259 -16.43 5.58 -1.58
CA VAL A 259 -15.61 5.71 -2.80
C VAL A 259 -15.63 4.44 -3.65
N VAL A 260 -16.57 3.52 -3.42
CA VAL A 260 -16.75 2.30 -4.24
C VAL A 260 -17.94 2.47 -5.19
#